data_d6bff537f3c4a1d911be9a50720d9d64
#
_entry.id   d6bff537f3c4a1d911be9a50720d9d64
#
_cell.length_a   1.000
_cell.length_b   1.000
_cell.length_c   1.000
_cell.angle_alpha   90.00
_cell.angle_beta   90.00
_cell.angle_gamma   90.00
#
_symmetry.space_group_name_H-M   'P 1'
#
loop_
_entity.id
_entity.type
_entity.pdbx_description
1 polymer ?
#
loop_
_entity_poly.entity_id
_entity_poly.type
_entity_poly.pdbx_seq_one_letter_code
_entity_poly.pdbx_strand_id
1 'polypeptide(L)'
;MLLEAVMIVVLMNIAETNLQLPLLLFLFGTIVLCISAVSLGHRLFAFHRWLFGVSSFFYLLASIAIFLLNIGLVYDIFGAIILFHAVNVARGVYGRYRAHYLRNKISTTWWKLNFLIVTVYYLTEAKVINSQSVIIALSVVSFFLLLITIRNLIKYRVQLSNNMDVDWPTLSILVPARNEDHALNEMLINLTSIEYPKLEIIVLDDCSHDKTPEIINSYAHKGVRFVRGKTPAEGWTGKNQALQCLLDEASGEYVLFCDVDVRIGKDSLSPLVTHMMKGKLSMLSVVPARRTFDFMASVFASIQELFMISLPLSTFGQPPASGPCMLFKTEDLVQIGGFSMVSDMVGPEFFFSRTFNRRHKVSMILSSRELGITTRKKLSSIFDTRIRVLYPALQRDPATLLIAVTVLAVTYIGSLTAAISGSFFGAVAVVFLISSNLLVTSVLNPSAWLVSVFNLPIMVLTEMWLAIYSMISYEFGTVRWKKRNICYISLETIPRLPKIKD
;
A
#
# COMPACT_ATOMS: atom_id res chain seq x y z
N MET A 1 21.80 -8.19 -17.62
CA MET A 1 23.27 -8.35 -17.43
C MET A 1 24.04 -8.20 -18.73
N LEU A 2 24.02 -9.19 -19.67
CA LEU A 2 24.76 -9.07 -20.94
C LEU A 2 24.29 -7.87 -21.77
N LEU A 3 22.97 -7.66 -21.86
CA LEU A 3 22.35 -6.54 -22.57
C LEU A 3 22.72 -5.17 -21.97
N GLU A 4 22.85 -5.08 -20.64
CA GLU A 4 23.24 -3.88 -19.92
C GLU A 4 24.73 -3.58 -20.10
N ALA A 5 25.58 -4.61 -20.03
CA ALA A 5 27.00 -4.45 -20.32
C ALA A 5 27.24 -3.97 -21.77
N VAL A 6 26.49 -4.53 -22.72
CA VAL A 6 26.53 -4.09 -24.12
C VAL A 6 26.03 -2.66 -24.27
N MET A 7 24.94 -2.30 -23.58
CA MET A 7 24.37 -0.96 -23.63
C MET A 7 25.28 0.09 -22.99
N ILE A 8 25.99 -0.25 -21.90
CA ILE A 8 26.97 0.63 -21.26
C ILE A 8 28.21 0.82 -22.17
N VAL A 9 28.66 -0.22 -22.84
CA VAL A 9 29.77 -0.11 -23.84
C VAL A 9 29.37 0.76 -25.02
N VAL A 10 28.10 0.66 -25.48
CA VAL A 10 27.55 1.52 -26.54
C VAL A 10 27.47 2.96 -26.06
N LEU A 11 27.00 3.20 -24.82
CA LEU A 11 26.95 4.53 -24.21
C LEU A 11 28.34 5.15 -24.03
N MET A 12 29.34 4.35 -23.69
CA MET A 12 30.73 4.82 -23.57
C MET A 12 31.35 5.27 -24.91
N ASN A 13 30.91 4.69 -26.03
CA ASN A 13 31.34 5.11 -27.35
C ASN A 13 30.67 6.39 -27.86
N ILE A 14 29.54 6.75 -27.28
CA ILE A 14 28.72 7.91 -27.69
C ILE A 14 28.91 9.09 -26.69
N ALA A 15 29.34 8.80 -25.45
CA ALA A 15 29.54 9.83 -24.43
C ALA A 15 30.73 10.74 -24.75
N GLU A 16 30.57 12.03 -24.48
CA GLU A 16 31.68 12.97 -24.47
C GLU A 16 32.82 12.46 -23.58
N THR A 17 34.07 12.75 -23.95
CA THR A 17 35.30 12.23 -23.32
C THR A 17 35.31 12.40 -21.78
N ASN A 18 34.63 13.42 -21.27
CA ASN A 18 34.55 13.72 -19.83
C ASN A 18 33.73 12.74 -19.02
N LEU A 19 32.76 12.04 -19.63
CA LEU A 19 31.86 11.09 -18.94
C LEU A 19 32.35 9.65 -18.95
N GLN A 20 33.41 9.35 -19.73
CA GLN A 20 33.91 7.97 -19.88
C GLN A 20 34.40 7.39 -18.56
N LEU A 21 35.11 8.16 -17.74
CA LEU A 21 35.63 7.68 -16.46
C LEU A 21 34.50 7.36 -15.42
N PRO A 22 33.52 8.23 -15.17
CA PRO A 22 32.41 7.88 -14.31
C PRO A 22 31.59 6.68 -14.76
N LEU A 23 31.38 6.53 -16.09
CA LEU A 23 30.68 5.40 -16.67
C LEU A 23 31.46 4.09 -16.53
N LEU A 24 32.78 4.12 -16.70
CA LEU A 24 33.68 2.98 -16.46
C LEU A 24 33.62 2.52 -14.98
N LEU A 25 33.70 3.45 -14.06
CA LEU A 25 33.65 3.15 -12.63
C LEU A 25 32.27 2.54 -12.24
N PHE A 26 31.18 3.09 -12.79
CA PHE A 26 29.83 2.54 -12.61
C PHE A 26 29.71 1.13 -13.20
N LEU A 27 30.20 0.92 -14.42
CA LEU A 27 30.25 -0.39 -15.10
C LEU A 27 31.00 -1.41 -14.25
N PHE A 28 32.19 -1.05 -13.76
CA PHE A 28 33.00 -1.94 -12.95
C PHE A 28 32.33 -2.33 -11.64
N GLY A 29 31.73 -1.37 -10.95
CA GLY A 29 30.91 -1.61 -9.76
C GLY A 29 29.75 -2.56 -10.05
N THR A 30 29.12 -2.42 -11.19
CA THR A 30 28.00 -3.27 -11.65
C THR A 30 28.46 -4.70 -11.96
N ILE A 31 29.58 -4.87 -12.66
CA ILE A 31 30.16 -6.20 -12.93
C ILE A 31 30.51 -6.91 -11.62
N VAL A 32 31.15 -6.24 -10.67
CA VAL A 32 31.46 -6.80 -9.35
C VAL A 32 30.22 -7.22 -8.60
N LEU A 33 29.16 -6.42 -8.66
CA LEU A 33 27.85 -6.75 -8.05
C LEU A 33 27.23 -7.98 -8.70
N CYS A 34 27.35 -8.11 -10.02
CA CYS A 34 26.87 -9.28 -10.78
C CYS A 34 27.63 -10.56 -10.42
N ILE A 35 28.94 -10.49 -10.32
CA ILE A 35 29.78 -11.61 -9.87
C ILE A 35 29.36 -12.03 -8.46
N SER A 36 29.11 -11.07 -7.57
CA SER A 36 28.59 -11.32 -6.24
C SER A 36 27.23 -12.05 -6.27
N ALA A 37 26.31 -11.62 -7.14
CA ALA A 37 24.98 -12.23 -7.26
C ALA A 37 25.02 -13.66 -7.81
N VAL A 38 25.90 -13.96 -8.77
CA VAL A 38 26.09 -15.30 -9.36
C VAL A 38 26.75 -16.27 -8.37
N SER A 39 27.72 -15.79 -7.59
CA SER A 39 28.47 -16.61 -6.62
C SER A 39 27.68 -16.96 -5.36
N LEU A 40 26.45 -16.46 -5.22
CA LEU A 40 25.56 -16.71 -4.07
C LEU A 40 25.07 -18.16 -3.93
N GLY A 41 25.26 -19.01 -4.93
CA GLY A 41 24.98 -20.45 -4.85
C GLY A 41 26.00 -21.24 -4.03
N HIS A 42 27.15 -20.68 -3.70
CA HIS A 42 28.24 -21.33 -2.96
C HIS A 42 28.49 -20.68 -1.58
N ARG A 43 28.89 -21.49 -0.60
CA ARG A 43 28.98 -21.19 0.85
C ARG A 43 30.04 -20.14 1.28
N LEU A 44 30.44 -19.20 0.44
CA LEU A 44 31.52 -18.23 0.73
C LEU A 44 31.00 -16.86 1.19
N PHE A 45 30.36 -16.82 2.34
CA PHE A 45 29.71 -15.60 2.89
C PHE A 45 30.68 -14.42 3.10
N ALA A 46 31.93 -14.64 3.45
CA ALA A 46 32.95 -13.59 3.64
C ALA A 46 33.37 -12.94 2.32
N PHE A 47 33.48 -13.73 1.25
CA PHE A 47 33.83 -13.24 -0.08
C PHE A 47 32.75 -12.33 -0.67
N HIS A 48 31.48 -12.64 -0.46
CA HIS A 48 30.36 -11.78 -0.89
C HIS A 48 30.39 -10.41 -0.22
N ARG A 49 30.67 -10.34 1.09
CA ARG A 49 30.76 -9.06 1.79
C ARG A 49 31.84 -8.17 1.20
N TRP A 50 32.98 -8.76 0.87
CA TRP A 50 34.07 -8.05 0.24
C TRP A 50 33.67 -7.52 -1.15
N LEU A 51 33.05 -8.34 -2.00
CA LEU A 51 32.57 -7.94 -3.32
C LEU A 51 31.53 -6.81 -3.26
N PHE A 52 30.58 -6.86 -2.31
CA PHE A 52 29.63 -5.77 -2.08
C PHE A 52 30.36 -4.48 -1.65
N GLY A 53 31.35 -4.57 -0.79
CA GLY A 53 32.16 -3.43 -0.39
C GLY A 53 32.92 -2.80 -1.56
N VAL A 54 33.54 -3.64 -2.40
CA VAL A 54 34.23 -3.21 -3.62
C VAL A 54 33.27 -2.55 -4.61
N SER A 55 32.10 -3.14 -4.86
CA SER A 55 31.05 -2.55 -5.71
C SER A 55 30.60 -1.18 -5.19
N SER A 56 30.33 -1.08 -3.88
CA SER A 56 29.95 0.19 -3.24
C SER A 56 31.00 1.27 -3.38
N PHE A 57 32.28 0.90 -3.27
CA PHE A 57 33.40 1.81 -3.46
C PHE A 57 33.46 2.36 -4.88
N PHE A 58 33.28 1.53 -5.90
CA PHE A 58 33.27 1.98 -7.29
C PHE A 58 32.08 2.88 -7.62
N TYR A 59 30.89 2.60 -7.06
CA TYR A 59 29.74 3.49 -7.20
C TYR A 59 29.98 4.85 -6.51
N LEU A 60 30.63 4.86 -5.35
CA LEU A 60 31.00 6.10 -4.67
C LEU A 60 31.98 6.92 -5.52
N LEU A 61 33.00 6.27 -6.08
CA LEU A 61 33.96 6.95 -6.97
C LEU A 61 33.29 7.51 -8.23
N ALA A 62 32.37 6.75 -8.83
CA ALA A 62 31.59 7.20 -9.99
C ALA A 62 30.75 8.44 -9.67
N SER A 63 30.09 8.46 -8.50
CA SER A 63 29.30 9.59 -8.03
C SER A 63 30.20 10.84 -7.81
N ILE A 64 31.31 10.67 -7.11
CA ILE A 64 32.28 11.78 -6.86
C ILE A 64 32.81 12.33 -8.19
N ALA A 65 33.16 11.45 -9.14
CA ALA A 65 33.65 11.88 -10.45
C ALA A 65 32.60 12.69 -11.22
N ILE A 66 31.34 12.33 -11.14
CA ILE A 66 30.25 13.08 -11.79
C ILE A 66 30.10 14.48 -11.15
N PHE A 67 30.11 14.58 -9.82
CA PHE A 67 30.03 15.89 -9.13
C PHE A 67 31.22 16.79 -9.45
N LEU A 68 32.44 16.22 -9.56
CA LEU A 68 33.64 17.00 -9.88
C LEU A 68 33.64 17.53 -11.32
N LEU A 69 32.94 16.88 -12.22
CA LEU A 69 32.85 17.33 -13.62
C LEU A 69 31.98 18.58 -13.81
N ASN A 70 31.07 18.85 -12.87
CA ASN A 70 30.17 20.02 -12.86
C ASN A 70 29.46 20.28 -14.22
N ILE A 71 28.94 19.21 -14.82
CA ILE A 71 28.40 19.20 -16.20
C ILE A 71 26.96 19.77 -16.26
N GLY A 72 26.31 19.91 -15.10
CA GLY A 72 24.97 20.48 -14.96
C GLY A 72 24.02 19.66 -14.10
N LEU A 73 22.89 20.25 -13.74
CA LEU A 73 21.90 19.74 -12.77
C LEU A 73 21.44 18.29 -13.03
N VAL A 74 21.28 17.90 -14.30
CA VAL A 74 20.85 16.54 -14.66
C VAL A 74 21.91 15.49 -14.25
N TYR A 75 23.16 15.80 -14.43
CA TYR A 75 24.29 14.95 -14.06
C TYR A 75 24.48 14.91 -12.55
N ASP A 76 24.23 16.02 -11.85
CA ASP A 76 24.27 16.07 -10.39
C ASP A 76 23.18 15.16 -9.78
N ILE A 77 21.97 15.16 -10.34
CA ILE A 77 20.89 14.24 -9.96
C ILE A 77 21.32 12.78 -10.19
N PHE A 78 21.96 12.50 -11.33
CA PHE A 78 22.46 11.17 -11.62
C PHE A 78 23.57 10.75 -10.65
N GLY A 79 24.50 11.65 -10.34
CA GLY A 79 25.52 11.45 -9.32
C GLY A 79 24.93 11.16 -7.94
N ALA A 80 23.88 11.90 -7.55
CA ALA A 80 23.15 11.69 -6.28
C ALA A 80 22.47 10.31 -6.23
N ILE A 81 21.91 9.84 -7.33
CA ILE A 81 21.30 8.51 -7.44
C ILE A 81 22.35 7.42 -7.29
N ILE A 82 23.51 7.56 -7.93
CA ILE A 82 24.63 6.62 -7.79
C ILE A 82 25.16 6.59 -6.37
N LEU A 83 25.28 7.77 -5.71
CA LEU A 83 25.68 7.88 -4.31
C LEU A 83 24.70 7.16 -3.38
N PHE A 84 23.41 7.38 -3.59
CA PHE A 84 22.36 6.68 -2.84
C PHE A 84 22.45 5.15 -3.03
N HIS A 85 22.75 4.70 -4.25
CA HIS A 85 22.98 3.30 -4.54
C HIS A 85 24.22 2.76 -3.79
N ALA A 86 25.34 3.49 -3.80
CA ALA A 86 26.55 3.13 -3.07
C ALA A 86 26.28 2.95 -1.57
N VAL A 87 25.52 3.88 -0.96
CA VAL A 87 25.13 3.81 0.45
C VAL A 87 24.26 2.58 0.73
N ASN A 88 23.32 2.24 -0.14
CA ASN A 88 22.47 1.06 0.06
C ASN A 88 23.22 -0.26 -0.10
N VAL A 89 24.15 -0.33 -1.06
CA VAL A 89 25.03 -1.50 -1.20
C VAL A 89 25.92 -1.63 0.03
N ALA A 90 26.49 -0.53 0.55
CA ALA A 90 27.28 -0.51 1.77
C ALA A 90 26.48 -0.97 3.00
N ARG A 91 25.21 -0.49 3.16
CA ARG A 91 24.29 -0.93 4.22
C ARG A 91 24.04 -2.44 4.16
N GLY A 92 23.92 -3.03 2.98
CA GLY A 92 23.79 -4.47 2.78
C GLY A 92 25.00 -5.26 3.32
N VAL A 93 26.20 -4.65 3.32
CA VAL A 93 27.43 -5.23 3.87
C VAL A 93 27.45 -5.22 5.40
N TYR A 94 26.94 -4.15 6.00
CA TYR A 94 26.98 -3.94 7.47
C TYR A 94 25.73 -4.44 8.20
N GLY A 95 24.61 -4.61 7.51
CA GLY A 95 23.33 -5.06 8.08
C GLY A 95 23.33 -6.55 8.38
N ARG A 96 23.66 -6.94 9.62
CA ARG A 96 23.71 -8.34 10.08
C ARG A 96 22.37 -9.10 10.02
N TYR A 97 21.21 -8.43 9.79
CA TYR A 97 19.91 -8.98 10.20
C TYR A 97 18.82 -9.11 9.11
N ARG A 98 19.04 -8.69 7.86
CA ARG A 98 18.04 -8.80 6.79
C ARG A 98 18.54 -9.44 5.49
N ALA A 99 19.61 -10.20 5.55
CA ALA A 99 20.33 -10.67 4.36
C ALA A 99 19.48 -11.48 3.36
N HIS A 100 18.49 -12.23 3.81
CA HIS A 100 17.72 -13.11 2.90
C HIS A 100 16.57 -12.41 2.17
N TYR A 101 15.82 -11.57 2.84
CA TYR A 101 14.63 -10.90 2.27
C TYR A 101 15.00 -9.66 1.43
N LEU A 102 15.90 -8.84 1.93
CA LEU A 102 16.41 -7.66 1.21
C LEU A 102 17.24 -8.05 -0.03
N ARG A 103 17.92 -9.18 0.00
CA ARG A 103 18.85 -9.63 -1.02
C ARG A 103 18.24 -9.81 -2.41
N ASN A 104 17.04 -10.42 -2.50
CA ASN A 104 16.37 -10.64 -3.78
C ASN A 104 15.63 -9.42 -4.30
N LYS A 105 15.19 -8.51 -3.41
CA LYS A 105 14.43 -7.32 -3.78
C LYS A 105 15.29 -6.12 -4.15
N ILE A 106 16.33 -5.81 -3.38
CA ILE A 106 17.24 -4.72 -3.72
C ILE A 106 17.84 -4.96 -5.11
N SER A 107 18.28 -6.20 -5.38
CA SER A 107 18.84 -6.55 -6.68
C SER A 107 17.88 -6.23 -7.83
N THR A 108 16.64 -6.76 -7.80
CA THR A 108 15.72 -6.63 -8.95
C THR A 108 15.14 -5.23 -9.14
N THR A 109 14.87 -4.50 -8.07
CA THR A 109 14.29 -3.16 -8.17
C THR A 109 15.32 -2.12 -8.58
N TRP A 110 16.56 -2.23 -8.07
CA TRP A 110 17.69 -1.39 -8.48
C TRP A 110 18.08 -1.60 -9.94
N TRP A 111 18.01 -2.81 -10.44
CA TRP A 111 18.21 -3.10 -11.86
C TRP A 111 17.17 -2.38 -12.72
N LYS A 112 15.90 -2.43 -12.34
CA LYS A 112 14.83 -1.73 -13.06
C LYS A 112 15.01 -0.22 -13.05
N LEU A 113 15.41 0.35 -11.90
CA LEU A 113 15.64 1.78 -11.75
C LEU A 113 16.84 2.24 -12.60
N ASN A 114 17.98 1.54 -12.51
CA ASN A 114 19.15 1.85 -13.32
C ASN A 114 18.84 1.72 -14.83
N PHE A 115 18.14 0.67 -15.24
CA PHE A 115 17.71 0.50 -16.61
C PHE A 115 16.82 1.66 -17.08
N LEU A 116 15.85 2.07 -16.26
CA LEU A 116 14.98 3.20 -16.56
C LEU A 116 15.77 4.50 -16.71
N ILE A 117 16.66 4.81 -15.78
CA ILE A 117 17.47 6.04 -15.78
C ILE A 117 18.38 6.08 -17.00
N VAL A 118 19.09 4.99 -17.28
CA VAL A 118 19.99 4.90 -18.45
C VAL A 118 19.19 5.02 -19.74
N THR A 119 18.01 4.37 -19.81
CA THR A 119 17.13 4.45 -20.98
C THR A 119 16.61 5.89 -21.19
N VAL A 120 16.14 6.53 -20.14
CA VAL A 120 15.65 7.93 -20.20
C VAL A 120 16.78 8.86 -20.62
N TYR A 121 17.97 8.72 -20.02
CA TYR A 121 19.15 9.51 -20.37
C TYR A 121 19.51 9.34 -21.86
N TYR A 122 19.64 8.10 -22.34
CA TYR A 122 19.95 7.82 -23.75
C TYR A 122 18.91 8.41 -24.71
N LEU A 123 17.61 8.24 -24.40
CA LEU A 123 16.54 8.77 -25.24
C LEU A 123 16.50 10.30 -25.24
N THR A 124 16.97 10.94 -24.16
CA THR A 124 17.07 12.40 -24.06
C THR A 124 18.25 12.93 -24.87
N GLU A 125 19.44 12.31 -24.73
CA GLU A 125 20.64 12.66 -25.50
C GLU A 125 20.48 12.41 -27.01
N ALA A 126 19.82 11.31 -27.37
CA ALA A 126 19.49 10.99 -28.76
C ALA A 126 18.41 11.89 -29.35
N LYS A 127 17.90 12.89 -28.58
CA LYS A 127 16.80 13.77 -28.95
C LYS A 127 15.51 13.05 -29.38
N VAL A 128 15.40 11.78 -29.04
CA VAL A 128 14.18 10.97 -29.25
C VAL A 128 13.07 11.45 -28.30
N ILE A 129 13.47 11.79 -27.08
CA ILE A 129 12.56 12.38 -26.09
C ILE A 129 12.78 13.89 -26.08
N ASN A 130 11.84 14.63 -26.65
CA ASN A 130 11.73 16.06 -26.48
C ASN A 130 10.59 16.37 -25.49
N SER A 131 10.54 17.59 -24.99
CA SER A 131 9.52 18.01 -24.01
C SER A 131 8.09 17.78 -24.53
N GLN A 132 7.86 17.97 -25.81
CA GLN A 132 6.55 17.78 -26.45
C GLN A 132 6.15 16.30 -26.47
N SER A 133 7.07 15.39 -26.80
CA SER A 133 6.83 13.94 -26.79
C SER A 133 6.48 13.45 -25.38
N VAL A 134 7.17 13.97 -24.35
CA VAL A 134 6.86 13.66 -22.94
C VAL A 134 5.46 14.11 -22.57
N ILE A 135 5.07 15.35 -22.94
CA ILE A 135 3.75 15.88 -22.62
C ILE A 135 2.65 15.10 -23.34
N ILE A 136 2.86 14.70 -24.60
CA ILE A 136 1.94 13.81 -25.31
C ILE A 136 1.81 12.47 -24.60
N ALA A 137 2.93 11.86 -24.19
CA ALA A 137 2.92 10.60 -23.44
C ALA A 137 2.16 10.74 -22.11
N LEU A 138 2.32 11.85 -21.38
CA LEU A 138 1.56 12.14 -20.16
C LEU A 138 0.06 12.24 -20.41
N SER A 139 -0.37 12.85 -21.53
CA SER A 139 -1.79 12.92 -21.87
C SER A 139 -2.37 11.54 -22.20
N VAL A 140 -1.62 10.70 -22.91
CA VAL A 140 -1.98 9.31 -23.20
C VAL A 140 -2.09 8.48 -21.92
N VAL A 141 -1.09 8.56 -21.03
CA VAL A 141 -1.13 7.87 -19.72
C VAL A 141 -2.34 8.33 -18.91
N SER A 142 -2.60 9.63 -18.83
CA SER A 142 -3.74 10.20 -18.10
C SER A 142 -5.09 9.73 -18.68
N PHE A 143 -5.19 9.61 -20.00
CA PHE A 143 -6.35 9.02 -20.67
C PHE A 143 -6.57 7.56 -20.27
N PHE A 144 -5.52 6.74 -20.29
CA PHE A 144 -5.63 5.35 -19.85
C PHE A 144 -5.97 5.23 -18.36
N LEU A 145 -5.46 6.11 -17.50
CA LEU A 145 -5.86 6.15 -16.08
C LEU A 145 -7.35 6.47 -15.94
N LEU A 146 -7.90 7.37 -16.75
CA LEU A 146 -9.33 7.66 -16.78
C LEU A 146 -10.14 6.43 -17.23
N LEU A 147 -9.73 5.77 -18.31
CA LEU A 147 -10.39 4.54 -18.79
C LEU A 147 -10.38 3.44 -17.74
N ILE A 148 -9.25 3.24 -17.06
CA ILE A 148 -9.12 2.28 -15.96
C ILE A 148 -10.05 2.67 -14.80
N THR A 149 -10.12 3.95 -14.46
CA THR A 149 -11.03 4.46 -13.43
C THR A 149 -12.48 4.14 -13.77
N ILE A 150 -12.94 4.46 -14.98
CA ILE A 150 -14.30 4.18 -15.45
C ILE A 150 -14.58 2.67 -15.40
N ARG A 151 -13.68 1.86 -15.98
CA ARG A 151 -13.81 0.40 -15.97
C ARG A 151 -13.92 -0.17 -14.55
N ASN A 152 -13.07 0.29 -13.64
CA ASN A 152 -13.05 -0.21 -12.27
C ASN A 152 -14.26 0.27 -11.47
N LEU A 153 -14.73 1.49 -11.67
CA LEU A 153 -15.98 1.98 -11.07
C LEU A 153 -17.19 1.17 -11.52
N ILE A 154 -17.29 0.84 -12.82
CA ILE A 154 -18.35 -0.01 -13.34
C ILE A 154 -18.23 -1.43 -12.75
N LYS A 155 -17.02 -1.99 -12.74
CA LYS A 155 -16.77 -3.34 -12.22
C LYS A 155 -17.10 -3.49 -10.73
N TYR A 156 -16.78 -2.49 -9.92
CA TYR A 156 -16.92 -2.56 -8.46
C TYR A 156 -18.24 -1.97 -7.95
N ARG A 157 -19.01 -1.28 -8.80
CA ARG A 157 -20.35 -0.82 -8.49
C ARG A 157 -21.37 -1.91 -8.84
N VAL A 158 -21.41 -2.96 -8.02
CA VAL A 158 -22.32 -4.08 -8.23
C VAL A 158 -23.70 -3.70 -7.71
N GLN A 159 -24.75 -3.95 -8.51
CA GLN A 159 -26.12 -3.96 -8.03
C GLN A 159 -26.36 -5.22 -7.22
N LEU A 160 -26.60 -5.09 -5.95
CA LEU A 160 -26.86 -6.18 -5.05
C LEU A 160 -28.38 -6.49 -5.07
N SER A 161 -28.73 -7.75 -5.16
CA SER A 161 -30.12 -8.21 -5.21
C SER A 161 -30.44 -8.96 -3.93
N ASN A 162 -31.59 -8.66 -3.31
CA ASN A 162 -32.10 -9.35 -2.13
C ASN A 162 -32.90 -10.61 -2.45
N ASN A 163 -33.13 -10.93 -3.74
CA ASN A 163 -34.02 -11.99 -4.16
C ASN A 163 -33.37 -13.37 -4.06
N MET A 164 -33.33 -13.93 -2.88
CA MET A 164 -33.15 -15.37 -2.67
C MET A 164 -34.12 -15.84 -1.59
N ASP A 165 -34.97 -16.79 -1.97
CA ASP A 165 -35.70 -17.61 -1.02
C ASP A 165 -34.76 -18.73 -0.57
N VAL A 166 -33.95 -18.47 0.47
CA VAL A 166 -32.86 -19.34 0.91
C VAL A 166 -32.86 -19.43 2.42
N ASP A 167 -32.52 -20.60 2.93
CA ASP A 167 -32.11 -20.70 4.34
C ASP A 167 -30.83 -19.89 4.57
N TRP A 168 -30.99 -18.77 5.30
CA TRP A 168 -29.90 -17.83 5.53
C TRP A 168 -28.79 -18.48 6.34
N PRO A 169 -27.52 -18.45 5.87
CA PRO A 169 -26.39 -18.93 6.65
C PRO A 169 -26.19 -18.09 7.92
N THR A 170 -25.54 -18.67 8.91
CA THR A 170 -25.14 -17.92 10.12
C THR A 170 -24.03 -16.92 9.77
N LEU A 171 -24.14 -15.70 10.34
CA LEU A 171 -23.17 -14.62 10.12
C LEU A 171 -22.68 -14.06 11.46
N SER A 172 -21.37 -14.03 11.66
CA SER A 172 -20.75 -13.36 12.80
C SER A 172 -20.16 -12.02 12.40
N ILE A 173 -20.58 -10.91 13.02
CA ILE A 173 -19.92 -9.62 12.92
C ILE A 173 -18.84 -9.55 13.99
N LEU A 174 -17.60 -9.32 13.58
CA LEU A 174 -16.40 -9.38 14.38
C LEU A 174 -15.73 -7.99 14.45
N VAL A 175 -15.71 -7.38 15.63
CA VAL A 175 -15.23 -6.01 15.84
C VAL A 175 -14.05 -5.98 16.79
N PRO A 176 -12.84 -5.69 16.33
CA PRO A 176 -11.71 -5.42 17.21
C PRO A 176 -11.77 -3.97 17.70
N ALA A 177 -11.83 -3.77 19.01
CA ALA A 177 -11.86 -2.45 19.63
C ALA A 177 -10.62 -2.21 20.51
N ARG A 178 -10.00 -1.04 20.41
CA ARG A 178 -8.92 -0.60 21.30
C ARG A 178 -8.92 0.91 21.46
N ASN A 179 -9.18 1.38 22.68
CA ASN A 179 -9.28 2.81 23.00
C ASN A 179 -10.24 3.52 22.04
N GLU A 180 -11.49 3.05 21.99
CA GLU A 180 -12.54 3.49 21.06
C GLU A 180 -13.79 4.01 21.79
N ASP A 181 -13.67 4.41 23.06
CA ASP A 181 -14.80 4.86 23.89
C ASP A 181 -15.63 5.98 23.21
N HIS A 182 -14.98 6.82 22.40
CA HIS A 182 -15.59 7.93 21.69
C HIS A 182 -16.49 7.53 20.50
N ALA A 183 -16.31 6.34 19.92
CA ALA A 183 -17.00 5.91 18.70
C ALA A 183 -17.79 4.61 18.85
N LEU A 184 -17.43 3.79 19.86
CA LEU A 184 -17.93 2.44 20.04
C LEU A 184 -19.42 2.41 20.38
N ASN A 185 -19.91 3.35 21.20
CA ASN A 185 -21.33 3.39 21.55
C ASN A 185 -22.23 3.60 20.32
N GLU A 186 -21.86 4.52 19.43
CA GLU A 186 -22.58 4.76 18.16
C GLU A 186 -22.53 3.53 17.25
N MET A 187 -21.40 2.81 17.24
CA MET A 187 -21.28 1.57 16.48
C MET A 187 -22.18 0.47 17.03
N LEU A 188 -22.20 0.25 18.34
CA LEU A 188 -23.02 -0.80 18.96
C LEU A 188 -24.52 -0.53 18.79
N ILE A 189 -24.97 0.73 18.86
CA ILE A 189 -26.33 1.11 18.49
C ILE A 189 -26.64 0.71 17.06
N ASN A 190 -25.70 0.98 16.13
CA ASN A 190 -25.87 0.63 14.73
C ASN A 190 -25.92 -0.90 14.54
N LEU A 191 -24.98 -1.68 15.10
CA LEU A 191 -24.93 -3.12 14.94
C LEU A 191 -26.17 -3.82 15.52
N THR A 192 -26.65 -3.37 16.68
CA THR A 192 -27.86 -3.94 17.31
C THR A 192 -29.18 -3.57 16.61
N SER A 193 -29.13 -2.66 15.62
CA SER A 193 -30.28 -2.29 14.77
C SER A 193 -30.31 -3.01 13.42
N ILE A 194 -29.31 -3.85 13.11
CA ILE A 194 -29.20 -4.55 11.84
C ILE A 194 -30.22 -5.71 11.80
N GLU A 195 -30.86 -5.87 10.67
CA GLU A 195 -31.78 -6.98 10.40
C GLU A 195 -31.09 -8.06 9.58
N TYR A 196 -30.82 -9.20 10.26
CA TYR A 196 -30.32 -10.43 9.62
C TYR A 196 -30.78 -11.64 10.42
N PRO A 197 -31.36 -12.71 9.79
CA PRO A 197 -32.08 -13.76 10.53
C PRO A 197 -31.22 -14.56 11.53
N LYS A 198 -29.94 -14.81 11.22
CA LYS A 198 -29.03 -15.62 12.03
C LYS A 198 -27.74 -14.86 12.29
N LEU A 199 -27.83 -13.79 13.11
CA LEU A 199 -26.73 -12.86 13.39
C LEU A 199 -26.10 -13.10 14.76
N GLU A 200 -24.78 -13.17 14.80
CA GLU A 200 -23.95 -13.10 15.99
C GLU A 200 -23.10 -11.82 15.96
N ILE A 201 -22.99 -11.12 17.09
CA ILE A 201 -22.17 -9.92 17.21
C ILE A 201 -21.12 -10.16 18.29
N ILE A 202 -19.83 -10.15 17.92
CA ILE A 202 -18.70 -10.34 18.83
C ILE A 202 -17.82 -9.10 18.79
N VAL A 203 -17.58 -8.51 19.97
CA VAL A 203 -16.68 -7.36 20.12
C VAL A 203 -15.53 -7.74 21.04
N LEU A 204 -14.32 -7.59 20.54
CA LEU A 204 -13.11 -7.87 21.31
C LEU A 204 -12.46 -6.58 21.78
N ASP A 205 -12.24 -6.46 23.10
CA ASP A 205 -11.39 -5.41 23.65
C ASP A 205 -9.92 -5.83 23.61
N ASP A 206 -9.12 -5.15 22.80
CA ASP A 206 -7.68 -5.39 22.68
C ASP A 206 -6.88 -4.63 23.76
N CYS A 207 -7.12 -4.95 25.03
CA CYS A 207 -6.45 -4.36 26.19
C CYS A 207 -6.53 -2.82 26.20
N SER A 208 -7.73 -2.26 26.16
CA SER A 208 -7.96 -0.81 26.25
C SER A 208 -7.65 -0.25 27.65
N HIS A 209 -7.38 1.04 27.70
CA HIS A 209 -7.12 1.80 28.93
C HIS A 209 -8.16 2.91 29.15
N ASP A 210 -9.22 2.94 28.35
CA ASP A 210 -10.35 3.84 28.41
C ASP A 210 -11.64 3.07 28.76
N LYS A 211 -12.81 3.68 28.57
CA LYS A 211 -14.11 3.08 28.88
C LYS A 211 -14.60 2.05 27.83
N THR A 212 -13.73 1.62 26.89
CA THR A 212 -14.11 0.65 25.86
C THR A 212 -14.71 -0.64 26.44
N PRO A 213 -14.09 -1.32 27.46
CA PRO A 213 -14.65 -2.55 28.02
C PRO A 213 -16.04 -2.37 28.67
N GLU A 214 -16.24 -1.28 29.42
CA GLU A 214 -17.50 -0.98 30.09
C GLU A 214 -18.62 -0.75 29.06
N ILE A 215 -18.31 -0.04 27.96
CA ILE A 215 -19.27 0.19 26.88
C ILE A 215 -19.67 -1.14 26.24
N ILE A 216 -18.74 -2.04 25.92
CA ILE A 216 -19.08 -3.34 25.35
C ILE A 216 -20.00 -4.12 26.29
N ASN A 217 -19.64 -4.22 27.56
CA ASN A 217 -20.42 -4.94 28.56
C ASN A 217 -21.85 -4.39 28.70
N SER A 218 -22.05 -3.10 28.54
CA SER A 218 -23.37 -2.48 28.64
C SER A 218 -24.34 -2.94 27.54
N TYR A 219 -23.85 -3.56 26.44
CA TYR A 219 -24.67 -4.08 25.36
C TYR A 219 -24.85 -5.61 25.41
N ALA A 220 -24.38 -6.30 26.45
CA ALA A 220 -24.57 -7.74 26.60
C ALA A 220 -26.06 -8.14 26.58
N HIS A 221 -26.92 -7.34 27.20
CA HIS A 221 -28.39 -7.56 27.21
C HIS A 221 -29.04 -7.43 25.81
N LYS A 222 -28.33 -6.88 24.81
CA LYS A 222 -28.76 -6.78 23.40
C LYS A 222 -28.12 -7.84 22.50
N GLY A 223 -27.51 -8.88 23.08
CA GLY A 223 -26.91 -9.98 22.35
C GLY A 223 -25.48 -9.70 21.85
N VAL A 224 -24.82 -8.65 22.31
CA VAL A 224 -23.41 -8.39 22.01
C VAL A 224 -22.52 -9.24 22.91
N ARG A 225 -21.73 -10.14 22.32
CA ARG A 225 -20.78 -10.98 23.05
C ARG A 225 -19.45 -10.25 23.22
N PHE A 226 -19.02 -10.09 24.47
CA PHE A 226 -17.74 -9.49 24.83
C PHE A 226 -16.63 -10.52 24.90
N VAL A 227 -15.54 -10.28 24.20
CA VAL A 227 -14.30 -11.07 24.28
C VAL A 227 -13.18 -10.18 24.80
N ARG A 228 -12.47 -10.64 25.80
CA ARG A 228 -11.28 -9.94 26.32
C ARG A 228 -10.05 -10.40 25.56
N GLY A 229 -9.40 -9.48 24.87
CA GLY A 229 -8.13 -9.71 24.18
C GLY A 229 -6.94 -9.90 25.13
N LYS A 230 -5.85 -10.38 24.58
CA LYS A 230 -4.57 -10.57 25.28
C LYS A 230 -3.52 -9.66 24.69
N THR A 231 -2.48 -9.35 25.47
CA THR A 231 -1.29 -8.67 24.97
C THR A 231 -0.74 -9.43 23.75
N PRO A 232 -0.40 -8.74 22.65
CA PRO A 232 0.10 -9.38 21.46
C PRO A 232 1.33 -10.25 21.75
N ALA A 233 1.32 -11.46 21.20
CA ALA A 233 2.46 -12.36 21.24
C ALA A 233 3.60 -11.83 20.38
N GLU A 234 4.82 -12.32 20.59
CA GLU A 234 5.97 -11.97 19.76
C GLU A 234 5.68 -12.31 18.29
N GLY A 235 5.99 -11.38 17.39
CA GLY A 235 5.71 -11.53 15.95
C GLY A 235 4.28 -11.18 15.52
N TRP A 236 3.41 -10.72 16.44
CA TRP A 236 2.04 -10.32 16.11
C TRP A 236 1.82 -8.81 16.19
N THR A 237 1.12 -8.25 15.21
CA THR A 237 0.48 -6.95 15.39
C THR A 237 -0.74 -7.11 16.30
N GLY A 238 -1.02 -6.12 17.16
CA GLY A 238 -2.20 -6.19 18.03
C GLY A 238 -3.49 -6.38 17.24
N LYS A 239 -3.63 -5.70 16.08
CA LYS A 239 -4.82 -5.84 15.23
C LYS A 239 -4.98 -7.27 14.70
N ASN A 240 -3.93 -7.87 14.14
CA ASN A 240 -4.05 -9.21 13.55
C ASN A 240 -4.29 -10.28 14.63
N GLN A 241 -3.68 -10.14 15.81
CA GLN A 241 -3.99 -11.02 16.93
C GLN A 241 -5.44 -10.89 17.39
N ALA A 242 -5.97 -9.67 17.50
CA ALA A 242 -7.36 -9.45 17.84
C ALA A 242 -8.32 -10.04 16.79
N LEU A 243 -7.98 -9.89 15.49
CA LEU A 243 -8.76 -10.49 14.39
C LEU A 243 -8.70 -12.02 14.41
N GLN A 244 -7.54 -12.64 14.75
CA GLN A 244 -7.45 -14.09 14.92
C GLN A 244 -8.27 -14.57 16.11
N CYS A 245 -8.16 -13.91 17.27
CA CYS A 245 -8.97 -14.26 18.44
C CYS A 245 -10.48 -14.16 18.14
N LEU A 246 -10.90 -13.15 17.39
CA LEU A 246 -12.29 -13.02 16.96
C LEU A 246 -12.72 -14.13 16.01
N LEU A 247 -11.83 -14.55 15.10
CA LEU A 247 -12.09 -15.68 14.20
C LEU A 247 -12.26 -16.99 14.97
N ASP A 248 -11.39 -17.23 15.97
CA ASP A 248 -11.43 -18.43 16.80
C ASP A 248 -12.71 -18.52 17.68
N GLU A 249 -13.29 -17.36 17.99
CA GLU A 249 -14.52 -17.25 18.80
C GLU A 249 -15.82 -17.26 17.96
N ALA A 250 -15.72 -17.06 16.66
CA ALA A 250 -16.87 -16.96 15.77
C ALA A 250 -17.51 -18.32 15.48
N SER A 251 -18.84 -18.36 15.47
CA SER A 251 -19.62 -19.55 15.13
C SER A 251 -20.28 -19.50 13.75
N GLY A 252 -20.25 -18.34 13.08
CA GLY A 252 -20.91 -18.12 11.80
C GLY A 252 -20.24 -18.83 10.64
N GLU A 253 -21.09 -19.31 9.68
CA GLU A 253 -20.62 -19.83 8.39
C GLU A 253 -19.90 -18.74 7.57
N TYR A 254 -20.31 -17.49 7.78
CA TYR A 254 -19.65 -16.30 7.28
C TYR A 254 -19.21 -15.40 8.42
N VAL A 255 -18.06 -14.74 8.28
CA VAL A 255 -17.52 -13.79 9.24
C VAL A 255 -17.29 -12.44 8.57
N LEU A 256 -17.85 -11.37 9.18
CA LEU A 256 -17.67 -10.00 8.74
C LEU A 256 -16.78 -9.26 9.73
N PHE A 257 -15.55 -9.00 9.37
CA PHE A 257 -14.67 -8.11 10.14
C PHE A 257 -15.01 -6.66 9.83
N CYS A 258 -15.23 -5.87 10.88
CA CYS A 258 -15.67 -4.49 10.77
C CYS A 258 -14.89 -3.59 11.75
N ASP A 259 -14.28 -2.50 11.23
CA ASP A 259 -13.63 -1.49 12.08
C ASP A 259 -14.68 -0.64 12.81
N VAL A 260 -14.36 -0.12 14.01
CA VAL A 260 -15.29 0.64 14.87
C VAL A 260 -15.84 1.92 14.20
N ASP A 261 -15.13 2.47 13.21
CA ASP A 261 -15.54 3.66 12.47
C ASP A 261 -16.49 3.38 11.28
N VAL A 262 -16.84 2.12 11.04
CA VAL A 262 -17.79 1.71 9.99
C VAL A 262 -19.22 1.71 10.55
N ARG A 263 -20.17 2.08 9.71
CA ARG A 263 -21.61 1.94 9.95
C ARG A 263 -22.21 1.10 8.85
N ILE A 264 -23.04 0.14 9.22
CA ILE A 264 -23.67 -0.81 8.32
C ILE A 264 -25.14 -0.44 8.20
N GLY A 265 -25.65 -0.35 6.98
CA GLY A 265 -27.07 -0.12 6.76
C GLY A 265 -27.90 -1.28 7.30
N LYS A 266 -29.14 -0.99 7.73
CA LYS A 266 -30.03 -1.93 8.42
C LYS A 266 -30.22 -3.23 7.62
N ASP A 267 -30.36 -3.13 6.29
CA ASP A 267 -30.63 -4.23 5.37
C ASP A 267 -29.42 -4.61 4.52
N SER A 268 -28.21 -4.17 4.89
CA SER A 268 -27.01 -4.32 4.04
C SER A 268 -26.45 -5.74 4.01
N LEU A 269 -26.67 -6.54 5.04
CA LEU A 269 -26.01 -7.84 5.19
C LEU A 269 -26.54 -8.89 4.22
N SER A 270 -27.87 -8.95 4.05
CA SER A 270 -28.50 -9.93 3.17
C SER A 270 -28.01 -9.84 1.71
N PRO A 271 -27.93 -8.64 1.08
CA PRO A 271 -27.35 -8.52 -0.25
C PRO A 271 -25.88 -8.90 -0.34
N LEU A 272 -25.06 -8.61 0.71
CA LEU A 272 -23.64 -8.99 0.74
C LEU A 272 -23.47 -10.51 0.78
N VAL A 273 -24.20 -11.18 1.68
CA VAL A 273 -24.18 -12.65 1.80
C VAL A 273 -24.69 -13.31 0.52
N THR A 274 -25.77 -12.79 -0.06
CA THR A 274 -26.29 -13.26 -1.37
C THR A 274 -25.22 -13.15 -2.46
N HIS A 275 -24.49 -12.04 -2.51
CA HIS A 275 -23.40 -11.87 -3.48
C HIS A 275 -22.27 -12.89 -3.27
N MET A 276 -21.90 -13.15 -2.01
CA MET A 276 -20.91 -14.17 -1.64
C MET A 276 -21.34 -15.57 -2.11
N MET A 277 -22.59 -15.94 -1.83
CA MET A 277 -23.16 -17.26 -2.18
C MET A 277 -23.26 -17.45 -3.69
N LYS A 278 -23.86 -16.49 -4.42
CA LYS A 278 -24.00 -16.54 -5.89
C LYS A 278 -22.66 -16.60 -6.60
N GLY A 279 -21.68 -15.84 -6.13
CA GLY A 279 -20.34 -15.81 -6.70
C GLY A 279 -19.43 -16.94 -6.21
N LYS A 280 -19.90 -17.80 -5.28
CA LYS A 280 -19.06 -18.81 -4.59
C LYS A 280 -17.76 -18.22 -4.10
N LEU A 281 -17.84 -17.01 -3.53
CA LEU A 281 -16.68 -16.21 -3.11
C LEU A 281 -16.16 -16.68 -1.74
N SER A 282 -14.85 -16.62 -1.57
CA SER A 282 -14.18 -16.83 -0.27
C SER A 282 -13.99 -15.53 0.47
N MET A 283 -13.88 -14.40 -0.25
CA MET A 283 -13.69 -13.07 0.33
C MET A 283 -14.46 -12.01 -0.47
N LEU A 284 -15.15 -11.14 0.25
CA LEU A 284 -15.74 -9.92 -0.27
C LEU A 284 -15.22 -8.73 0.54
N SER A 285 -14.56 -7.80 -0.13
CA SER A 285 -14.09 -6.55 0.48
C SER A 285 -15.04 -5.43 0.10
N VAL A 286 -15.58 -4.73 1.09
CA VAL A 286 -16.45 -3.56 0.88
C VAL A 286 -15.66 -2.29 1.15
N VAL A 287 -15.66 -1.38 0.17
CA VAL A 287 -15.15 -0.02 0.35
C VAL A 287 -16.28 0.85 0.87
N PRO A 288 -16.26 1.25 2.14
CA PRO A 288 -17.33 2.08 2.70
C PRO A 288 -17.38 3.46 2.05
N ALA A 289 -18.57 3.99 1.84
CA ALA A 289 -18.73 5.38 1.42
C ALA A 289 -18.24 6.32 2.52
N ARG A 290 -17.59 7.41 2.14
CA ARG A 290 -17.01 8.36 3.09
C ARG A 290 -18.05 9.37 3.58
N ARG A 291 -18.16 9.53 4.90
CA ARG A 291 -18.81 10.66 5.53
C ARG A 291 -17.76 11.46 6.29
N THR A 292 -17.62 12.72 5.98
CA THR A 292 -16.60 13.60 6.55
C THR A 292 -17.18 14.48 7.66
N PHE A 293 -16.35 14.82 8.65
CA PHE A 293 -16.77 15.70 9.76
C PHE A 293 -16.68 17.18 9.39
N ASP A 294 -15.70 17.52 8.55
CA ASP A 294 -15.35 18.88 8.22
C ASP A 294 -14.84 18.98 6.77
N PHE A 295 -14.68 20.21 6.30
CA PHE A 295 -14.22 20.52 4.95
C PHE A 295 -12.82 19.95 4.69
N MET A 296 -11.88 20.08 5.65
CA MET A 296 -10.50 19.59 5.46
C MET A 296 -10.46 18.07 5.34
N ALA A 297 -11.25 17.35 6.15
CA ALA A 297 -11.38 15.90 5.99
C ALA A 297 -11.97 15.53 4.61
N SER A 298 -12.87 16.37 4.05
CA SER A 298 -13.44 16.15 2.71
C SER A 298 -12.41 16.28 1.60
N VAL A 299 -11.43 17.19 1.74
CA VAL A 299 -10.34 17.40 0.76
C VAL A 299 -9.52 16.12 0.57
N PHE A 300 -9.28 15.35 1.64
CA PHE A 300 -8.43 14.17 1.63
C PHE A 300 -9.19 12.84 1.72
N ALA A 301 -10.52 12.88 1.77
CA ALA A 301 -11.33 11.70 2.04
C ALA A 301 -11.13 10.55 1.04
N SER A 302 -10.92 10.87 -0.24
CA SER A 302 -10.78 9.90 -1.34
C SER A 302 -9.33 9.61 -1.74
N ILE A 303 -8.33 10.11 -0.99
CA ILE A 303 -6.92 9.99 -1.39
C ILE A 303 -6.46 8.53 -1.56
N GLN A 304 -6.89 7.64 -0.69
CA GLN A 304 -6.56 6.22 -0.76
C GLN A 304 -7.30 5.54 -1.92
N GLU A 305 -8.58 5.80 -2.05
CA GLU A 305 -9.47 5.15 -3.01
C GLU A 305 -9.17 5.61 -4.43
N LEU A 306 -8.73 6.87 -4.65
CA LEU A 306 -8.32 7.36 -5.95
C LEU A 306 -7.24 6.46 -6.55
N PHE A 307 -6.14 6.23 -5.84
CA PHE A 307 -5.05 5.39 -6.34
C PHE A 307 -5.44 3.91 -6.43
N MET A 308 -6.26 3.42 -5.51
CA MET A 308 -6.75 2.04 -5.54
C MET A 308 -7.64 1.75 -6.76
N ILE A 309 -8.44 2.73 -7.18
CA ILE A 309 -9.40 2.58 -8.28
C ILE A 309 -8.79 2.97 -9.63
N SER A 310 -7.93 4.01 -9.68
CA SER A 310 -7.37 4.52 -10.93
C SER A 310 -6.16 3.74 -11.43
N LEU A 311 -5.52 2.90 -10.59
CA LEU A 311 -4.38 2.10 -11.00
C LEU A 311 -4.81 0.69 -11.47
N PRO A 312 -4.08 0.07 -12.43
CA PRO A 312 -4.40 -1.26 -12.95
C PRO A 312 -3.92 -2.38 -12.01
N LEU A 313 -4.18 -2.30 -10.70
CA LEU A 313 -3.64 -3.19 -9.68
C LEU A 313 -3.97 -4.66 -9.94
N SER A 314 -5.20 -4.96 -10.37
CA SER A 314 -5.62 -6.34 -10.66
C SER A 314 -4.87 -6.94 -11.85
N THR A 315 -4.46 -6.13 -12.83
CA THR A 315 -3.66 -6.56 -13.99
C THR A 315 -2.25 -7.01 -13.55
N PHE A 316 -1.72 -6.42 -12.48
CA PHE A 316 -0.43 -6.81 -11.89
C PHE A 316 -0.56 -7.92 -10.82
N GLY A 317 -1.67 -8.65 -10.79
CA GLY A 317 -1.91 -9.72 -9.83
C GLY A 317 -2.11 -9.24 -8.38
N GLN A 318 -2.41 -7.97 -8.20
CA GLN A 318 -2.69 -7.35 -6.90
C GLN A 318 -4.12 -6.81 -6.88
N PRO A 319 -5.14 -7.67 -6.71
CA PRO A 319 -6.51 -7.20 -6.66
C PRO A 319 -6.67 -6.26 -5.48
N PRO A 320 -7.35 -5.12 -5.70
CA PRO A 320 -7.55 -4.15 -4.63
C PRO A 320 -8.45 -4.73 -3.54
N ALA A 321 -8.20 -4.33 -2.31
CA ALA A 321 -9.01 -4.67 -1.15
C ALA A 321 -9.02 -3.53 -0.14
N SER A 322 -10.08 -3.45 0.64
CA SER A 322 -10.29 -2.46 1.71
C SER A 322 -10.44 -3.18 3.04
N GLY A 323 -9.62 -2.86 4.02
CA GLY A 323 -9.59 -3.54 5.33
C GLY A 323 -10.74 -3.22 6.30
N PRO A 324 -11.39 -2.04 6.26
CA PRO A 324 -12.41 -1.66 7.24
C PRO A 324 -13.66 -2.54 7.26
N CYS A 325 -14.00 -3.23 6.15
CA CYS A 325 -15.18 -4.08 6.06
C CYS A 325 -14.88 -5.28 5.13
N MET A 326 -14.64 -6.44 5.72
CA MET A 326 -14.24 -7.67 5.02
C MET A 326 -15.12 -8.83 5.42
N LEU A 327 -15.83 -9.40 4.45
CA LEU A 327 -16.67 -10.59 4.62
C LEU A 327 -15.94 -11.81 4.05
N PHE A 328 -15.84 -12.88 4.83
CA PHE A 328 -15.22 -14.14 4.43
C PHE A 328 -16.16 -15.31 4.62
N LYS A 329 -16.01 -16.35 3.79
CA LYS A 329 -16.48 -17.68 4.12
C LYS A 329 -15.54 -18.25 5.19
N THR A 330 -16.05 -18.56 6.37
CA THR A 330 -15.25 -18.94 7.55
C THR A 330 -14.35 -20.15 7.27
N GLU A 331 -14.90 -21.19 6.68
CA GLU A 331 -14.17 -22.40 6.30
C GLU A 331 -12.94 -22.11 5.42
N ASP A 332 -13.13 -21.29 4.36
CA ASP A 332 -12.06 -20.95 3.43
C ASP A 332 -10.94 -20.10 4.12
N LEU A 333 -11.33 -19.20 5.03
CA LEU A 333 -10.37 -18.39 5.80
C LEU A 333 -9.58 -19.24 6.79
N VAL A 334 -10.24 -20.16 7.50
CA VAL A 334 -9.58 -21.08 8.44
C VAL A 334 -8.66 -22.04 7.68
N GLN A 335 -9.09 -22.56 6.52
CA GLN A 335 -8.29 -23.48 5.70
C GLN A 335 -6.94 -22.88 5.27
N ILE A 336 -6.85 -21.59 5.04
CA ILE A 336 -5.59 -20.93 4.68
C ILE A 336 -4.78 -20.48 5.91
N GLY A 337 -5.23 -20.80 7.14
CA GLY A 337 -4.54 -20.49 8.38
C GLY A 337 -4.93 -19.14 9.02
N GLY A 338 -6.00 -18.48 8.55
CA GLY A 338 -6.51 -17.24 9.13
C GLY A 338 -5.48 -16.13 9.19
N PHE A 339 -5.57 -15.29 10.23
CA PHE A 339 -4.66 -14.16 10.44
C PHE A 339 -3.27 -14.56 10.96
N SER A 340 -3.06 -15.84 11.34
CA SER A 340 -1.72 -16.33 11.71
C SER A 340 -0.73 -16.27 10.54
N MET A 341 -1.22 -16.41 9.30
CA MET A 341 -0.41 -16.27 8.08
C MET A 341 0.08 -14.84 7.81
N VAL A 342 -0.48 -13.87 8.49
CA VAL A 342 -0.22 -12.44 8.32
C VAL A 342 0.03 -11.73 9.64
N SER A 343 0.48 -12.49 10.65
CA SER A 343 0.62 -12.05 12.05
C SER A 343 1.32 -10.70 12.20
N ASP A 344 2.39 -10.46 11.44
CA ASP A 344 3.23 -9.26 11.47
C ASP A 344 2.89 -8.23 10.38
N MET A 345 1.93 -8.53 9.48
CA MET A 345 1.62 -7.68 8.33
C MET A 345 0.76 -6.47 8.72
N VAL A 346 1.06 -5.34 8.09
CA VAL A 346 0.16 -4.19 8.05
C VAL A 346 -0.61 -4.26 6.73
N GLY A 347 -1.95 -4.28 6.80
CA GLY A 347 -2.80 -4.46 5.62
C GLY A 347 -2.98 -5.93 5.21
N PRO A 348 -3.50 -6.78 6.12
CA PRO A 348 -3.73 -8.21 5.86
C PRO A 348 -4.68 -8.46 4.68
N GLU A 349 -5.56 -7.51 4.39
CA GLU A 349 -6.51 -7.55 3.27
C GLU A 349 -5.85 -7.81 1.93
N PHE A 350 -4.66 -7.26 1.69
CA PHE A 350 -3.92 -7.46 0.44
C PHE A 350 -3.41 -8.90 0.27
N PHE A 351 -3.02 -9.55 1.37
CA PHE A 351 -2.61 -10.95 1.35
C PHE A 351 -3.79 -11.85 1.02
N PHE A 352 -4.92 -11.69 1.71
CA PHE A 352 -6.12 -12.50 1.50
C PHE A 352 -6.69 -12.29 0.10
N SER A 353 -6.79 -11.03 -0.34
CA SER A 353 -7.25 -10.70 -1.69
C SER A 353 -6.39 -11.39 -2.76
N ARG A 354 -5.08 -11.36 -2.63
CA ARG A 354 -4.15 -12.03 -3.56
C ARG A 354 -4.27 -13.55 -3.50
N THR A 355 -4.41 -14.12 -2.31
CA THR A 355 -4.50 -15.57 -2.10
C THR A 355 -5.77 -16.13 -2.73
N PHE A 356 -6.92 -15.53 -2.45
CA PHE A 356 -8.20 -15.97 -3.01
C PHE A 356 -8.38 -15.61 -4.48
N ASN A 357 -7.74 -14.55 -4.97
CA ASN A 357 -7.79 -14.18 -6.39
C ASN A 357 -7.17 -15.26 -7.31
N ARG A 358 -6.21 -16.02 -6.84
CA ARG A 358 -5.63 -17.15 -7.60
C ARG A 358 -6.67 -18.21 -7.97
N ARG A 359 -7.77 -18.28 -7.21
CA ARG A 359 -8.90 -19.19 -7.43
C ARG A 359 -10.16 -18.47 -7.95
N HIS A 360 -10.04 -17.18 -8.33
CA HIS A 360 -11.16 -16.31 -8.71
C HIS A 360 -12.29 -16.21 -7.67
N LYS A 361 -11.97 -16.36 -6.39
CA LYS A 361 -12.90 -16.36 -5.25
C LYS A 361 -12.90 -15.06 -4.46
N VAL A 362 -12.46 -13.93 -5.03
CA VAL A 362 -12.45 -12.62 -4.39
C VAL A 362 -13.26 -11.61 -5.19
N SER A 363 -14.02 -10.79 -4.50
CA SER A 363 -14.69 -9.62 -5.05
C SER A 363 -14.42 -8.40 -4.19
N MET A 364 -14.42 -7.22 -4.81
CA MET A 364 -14.47 -5.94 -4.13
C MET A 364 -15.69 -5.18 -4.63
N ILE A 365 -16.39 -4.50 -3.73
CA ILE A 365 -17.52 -3.64 -4.08
C ILE A 365 -17.38 -2.26 -3.43
N LEU A 366 -17.87 -1.25 -4.12
CA LEU A 366 -18.00 0.11 -3.60
C LEU A 366 -19.39 0.26 -2.96
N SER A 367 -19.43 0.74 -1.73
CA SER A 367 -20.72 0.98 -1.07
C SER A 367 -21.48 2.08 -1.79
N SER A 368 -22.74 1.79 -2.10
CA SER A 368 -23.71 2.76 -2.61
C SER A 368 -24.53 3.37 -1.47
N ARG A 369 -25.34 4.38 -1.80
CA ARG A 369 -26.32 4.94 -0.84
C ARG A 369 -27.35 3.89 -0.40
N GLU A 370 -27.73 2.99 -1.29
CA GLU A 370 -28.70 1.90 -1.04
C GLU A 370 -28.10 0.85 -0.10
N LEU A 371 -26.83 0.47 -0.33
CA LEU A 371 -26.14 -0.46 0.56
C LEU A 371 -25.88 0.15 1.94
N GLY A 372 -25.70 1.47 2.04
CA GLY A 372 -25.63 2.18 3.31
C GLY A 372 -24.41 1.89 4.18
N ILE A 373 -23.38 1.22 3.66
CA ILE A 373 -22.14 1.01 4.42
C ILE A 373 -21.25 2.24 4.31
N THR A 374 -21.01 2.89 5.44
CA THR A 374 -20.29 4.17 5.49
C THR A 374 -19.19 4.15 6.54
N THR A 375 -18.17 4.98 6.36
CA THR A 375 -17.14 5.22 7.38
C THR A 375 -16.97 6.70 7.63
N ARG A 376 -16.64 7.05 8.88
CA ARG A 376 -16.47 8.43 9.31
C ARG A 376 -15.14 8.60 10.01
N LYS A 377 -14.20 9.28 9.35
CA LYS A 377 -12.84 9.48 9.86
C LYS A 377 -12.51 10.96 9.99
N LYS A 378 -11.80 11.30 11.07
CA LYS A 378 -11.16 12.62 11.24
C LYS A 378 -9.94 12.71 10.32
N LEU A 379 -9.54 13.93 9.97
CA LEU A 379 -8.36 14.18 9.12
C LEU A 379 -7.08 13.52 9.67
N SER A 380 -6.82 13.65 10.97
CA SER A 380 -5.68 12.99 11.62
C SER A 380 -5.69 11.48 11.44
N SER A 381 -6.85 10.84 11.55
CA SER A 381 -7.00 9.39 11.37
C SER A 381 -6.78 8.95 9.92
N ILE A 382 -7.11 9.82 8.94
CA ILE A 382 -6.79 9.58 7.52
C ILE A 382 -5.27 9.54 7.34
N PHE A 383 -4.56 10.57 7.83
CA PHE A 383 -3.09 10.66 7.72
C PHE A 383 -2.37 9.55 8.48
N ASP A 384 -2.77 9.26 9.71
CA ASP A 384 -2.21 8.16 10.50
C ASP A 384 -2.38 6.80 9.78
N THR A 385 -3.50 6.59 9.11
CA THR A 385 -3.72 5.38 8.32
C THR A 385 -2.77 5.34 7.12
N ARG A 386 -2.60 6.46 6.39
CA ARG A 386 -1.68 6.53 5.24
C ARG A 386 -0.23 6.29 5.66
N ILE A 387 0.24 6.92 6.74
CA ILE A 387 1.59 6.72 7.29
C ILE A 387 1.83 5.25 7.62
N ARG A 388 0.84 4.55 8.18
CA ARG A 388 0.98 3.13 8.53
C ARG A 388 1.00 2.21 7.33
N VAL A 389 0.26 2.52 6.27
CA VAL A 389 -0.01 1.59 5.16
C VAL A 389 0.90 1.82 3.95
N LEU A 390 1.31 3.06 3.64
CA LEU A 390 1.99 3.40 2.39
C LEU A 390 3.30 2.65 2.18
N TYR A 391 4.23 2.75 3.11
CA TYR A 391 5.53 2.10 2.96
C TYR A 391 5.46 0.56 3.06
N PRO A 392 4.66 -0.05 3.97
CA PRO A 392 4.40 -1.49 3.93
C PRO A 392 3.72 -1.98 2.65
N ALA A 393 2.79 -1.23 2.06
CA ALA A 393 2.16 -1.58 0.79
C ALA A 393 3.18 -1.70 -0.36
N LEU A 394 4.25 -0.91 -0.31
CA LEU A 394 5.41 -0.99 -1.19
C LEU A 394 6.48 -1.97 -0.68
N GLN A 395 6.10 -2.88 0.21
CA GLN A 395 6.93 -3.95 0.77
C GLN A 395 8.16 -3.41 1.54
N ARG A 396 8.08 -2.19 2.08
CA ARG A 396 9.16 -1.47 2.76
C ARG A 396 10.44 -1.38 1.90
N ASP A 397 10.27 -1.20 0.60
CA ASP A 397 11.37 -1.02 -0.34
C ASP A 397 11.51 0.46 -0.72
N PRO A 398 12.60 1.15 -0.29
CA PRO A 398 12.81 2.56 -0.58
C PRO A 398 12.88 2.88 -2.08
N ALA A 399 13.42 1.96 -2.88
CA ALA A 399 13.54 2.17 -4.32
C ALA A 399 12.16 2.15 -5.01
N THR A 400 11.31 1.19 -4.66
CA THR A 400 9.92 1.13 -5.14
C THR A 400 9.15 2.39 -4.72
N LEU A 401 9.37 2.89 -3.50
CA LEU A 401 8.75 4.13 -3.03
C LEU A 401 9.20 5.34 -3.85
N LEU A 402 10.51 5.49 -4.09
CA LEU A 402 11.04 6.58 -4.91
C LEU A 402 10.50 6.54 -6.33
N ILE A 403 10.42 5.35 -6.95
CA ILE A 403 9.80 5.18 -8.27
C ILE A 403 8.34 5.62 -8.23
N ALA A 404 7.56 5.17 -7.24
CA ALA A 404 6.16 5.53 -7.11
C ALA A 404 5.97 7.05 -6.93
N VAL A 405 6.76 7.68 -6.08
CA VAL A 405 6.74 9.14 -5.87
C VAL A 405 7.13 9.89 -7.15
N THR A 406 8.17 9.42 -7.87
CA THR A 406 8.58 10.03 -9.15
C THR A 406 7.49 9.89 -10.21
N VAL A 407 6.87 8.72 -10.35
CA VAL A 407 5.77 8.51 -11.29
C VAL A 407 4.58 9.41 -10.96
N LEU A 408 4.23 9.57 -9.68
CA LEU A 408 3.19 10.50 -9.25
C LEU A 408 3.57 11.96 -9.59
N ALA A 409 4.80 12.37 -9.28
CA ALA A 409 5.28 13.72 -9.58
C ALA A 409 5.23 14.01 -11.09
N VAL A 410 5.80 13.13 -11.90
CA VAL A 410 5.83 13.32 -13.38
C VAL A 410 4.43 13.31 -13.95
N THR A 411 3.54 12.39 -13.52
CA THR A 411 2.20 12.28 -14.08
C THR A 411 1.32 13.47 -13.70
N TYR A 412 1.30 13.88 -12.43
CA TYR A 412 0.37 14.88 -11.93
C TYR A 412 0.97 16.30 -11.98
N ILE A 413 2.18 16.49 -11.44
CA ILE A 413 2.81 17.80 -11.41
C ILE A 413 3.35 18.16 -12.80
N GLY A 414 3.96 17.19 -13.51
CA GLY A 414 4.43 17.40 -14.89
C GLY A 414 3.30 17.78 -15.85
N SER A 415 2.13 17.13 -15.74
CA SER A 415 0.95 17.51 -16.54
C SER A 415 0.46 18.92 -16.18
N LEU A 416 0.41 19.26 -14.89
CA LEU A 416 -0.03 20.58 -14.43
C LEU A 416 0.92 21.69 -14.88
N THR A 417 2.23 21.50 -14.74
CA THR A 417 3.23 22.48 -15.20
C THR A 417 3.19 22.66 -16.72
N ALA A 418 3.00 21.58 -17.48
CA ALA A 418 2.81 21.66 -18.93
C ALA A 418 1.55 22.44 -19.31
N ALA A 419 0.44 22.26 -18.60
CA ALA A 419 -0.79 23.01 -18.83
C ALA A 419 -0.60 24.50 -18.53
N ILE A 420 0.04 24.85 -17.40
CA ILE A 420 0.34 26.25 -17.03
C ILE A 420 1.27 26.91 -18.06
N SER A 421 2.21 26.16 -18.65
CA SER A 421 3.08 26.63 -19.72
C SER A 421 2.39 26.77 -21.10
N GLY A 422 1.06 26.60 -21.17
CA GLY A 422 0.26 26.78 -22.39
C GLY A 422 0.22 25.55 -23.30
N SER A 423 0.70 24.37 -22.87
CA SER A 423 0.62 23.17 -23.70
C SER A 423 -0.81 22.63 -23.76
N PHE A 424 -1.35 22.47 -24.99
CA PHE A 424 -2.64 21.85 -25.22
C PHE A 424 -2.71 20.42 -24.63
N PHE A 425 -1.71 19.57 -24.91
CA PHE A 425 -1.67 18.20 -24.38
C PHE A 425 -1.52 18.15 -22.86
N GLY A 426 -0.81 19.13 -22.25
CA GLY A 426 -0.76 19.28 -20.80
C GLY A 426 -2.13 19.58 -20.20
N ALA A 427 -2.89 20.49 -20.80
CA ALA A 427 -4.26 20.79 -20.38
C ALA A 427 -5.19 19.57 -20.51
N VAL A 428 -5.09 18.83 -21.62
CA VAL A 428 -5.84 17.57 -21.83
C VAL A 428 -5.52 16.53 -20.77
N ALA A 429 -4.24 16.35 -20.41
CA ALA A 429 -3.82 15.44 -19.35
C ALA A 429 -4.45 15.83 -18.00
N VAL A 430 -4.40 17.11 -17.62
CA VAL A 430 -5.00 17.62 -16.38
C VAL A 430 -6.51 17.37 -16.34
N VAL A 431 -7.22 17.59 -17.45
CA VAL A 431 -8.66 17.31 -17.54
C VAL A 431 -8.95 15.82 -17.29
N PHE A 432 -8.18 14.90 -17.86
CA PHE A 432 -8.37 13.47 -17.62
C PHE A 432 -8.10 13.08 -16.14
N LEU A 433 -7.06 13.65 -15.52
CA LEU A 433 -6.72 13.39 -14.11
C LEU A 433 -7.79 13.95 -13.16
N ILE A 434 -8.28 15.18 -13.41
CA ILE A 434 -9.38 15.77 -12.64
C ILE A 434 -10.66 14.94 -12.84
N SER A 435 -10.95 14.49 -14.05
CA SER A 435 -12.12 13.65 -14.34
C SER A 435 -12.06 12.33 -13.57
N SER A 436 -10.89 11.69 -13.48
CA SER A 436 -10.70 10.46 -12.68
C SER A 436 -10.98 10.73 -11.20
N ASN A 437 -10.45 11.82 -10.63
CA ASN A 437 -10.70 12.19 -9.24
C ASN A 437 -12.17 12.53 -8.97
N LEU A 438 -12.79 13.27 -9.88
CA LEU A 438 -14.21 13.62 -9.81
C LEU A 438 -15.11 12.37 -9.80
N LEU A 439 -14.86 11.44 -10.70
CA LEU A 439 -15.62 10.17 -10.77
C LEU A 439 -15.49 9.34 -9.51
N VAL A 440 -14.28 9.16 -8.97
CA VAL A 440 -14.07 8.42 -7.73
C VAL A 440 -14.75 9.11 -6.55
N THR A 441 -14.57 10.42 -6.41
CA THR A 441 -15.15 11.18 -5.31
C THR A 441 -16.68 11.24 -5.39
N SER A 442 -17.26 11.37 -6.58
CA SER A 442 -18.71 11.38 -6.74
C SER A 442 -19.40 10.09 -6.30
N VAL A 443 -18.69 8.96 -6.40
CA VAL A 443 -19.20 7.65 -5.95
C VAL A 443 -19.02 7.47 -4.44
N LEU A 444 -17.83 7.78 -3.92
CA LEU A 444 -17.46 7.44 -2.53
C LEU A 444 -17.74 8.55 -1.52
N ASN A 445 -17.72 9.81 -1.96
CA ASN A 445 -18.01 10.99 -1.14
C ASN A 445 -18.86 12.01 -1.93
N PRO A 446 -20.12 11.69 -2.22
CA PRO A 446 -20.96 12.54 -3.08
C PRO A 446 -21.13 13.97 -2.59
N SER A 447 -20.98 14.23 -1.29
CA SER A 447 -21.07 15.58 -0.72
C SER A 447 -19.86 16.48 -1.07
N ALA A 448 -18.73 15.89 -1.46
CA ALA A 448 -17.47 16.59 -1.72
C ALA A 448 -17.09 16.63 -3.21
N TRP A 449 -18.01 16.36 -4.13
CA TRP A 449 -17.70 16.29 -5.56
C TRP A 449 -17.13 17.61 -6.12
N LEU A 450 -17.63 18.76 -5.68
CA LEU A 450 -17.09 20.06 -6.08
C LEU A 450 -15.65 20.27 -5.63
N VAL A 451 -15.31 19.81 -4.44
CA VAL A 451 -13.95 19.90 -3.90
C VAL A 451 -12.97 19.11 -4.75
N SER A 452 -13.41 17.99 -5.34
CA SER A 452 -12.55 17.10 -6.12
C SER A 452 -12.03 17.72 -7.44
N VAL A 453 -12.64 18.80 -7.90
CA VAL A 453 -12.14 19.53 -9.07
C VAL A 453 -10.84 20.29 -8.76
N PHE A 454 -10.71 20.79 -7.54
CA PHE A 454 -9.61 21.67 -7.15
C PHE A 454 -8.59 21.03 -6.19
N ASN A 455 -8.97 19.95 -5.48
CA ASN A 455 -8.12 19.36 -4.45
C ASN A 455 -7.00 18.45 -4.99
N LEU A 456 -7.05 18.04 -6.27
CA LEU A 456 -6.15 17.04 -6.82
C LEU A 456 -4.67 17.38 -6.63
N PRO A 457 -4.16 18.58 -6.91
CA PRO A 457 -2.75 18.90 -6.71
C PRO A 457 -2.32 18.77 -5.24
N ILE A 458 -3.13 19.29 -4.30
CA ILE A 458 -2.81 19.24 -2.88
C ILE A 458 -2.88 17.78 -2.35
N MET A 459 -3.82 16.98 -2.85
CA MET A 459 -3.90 15.56 -2.51
C MET A 459 -2.65 14.80 -2.96
N VAL A 460 -2.19 15.01 -4.19
CA VAL A 460 -1.01 14.34 -4.73
C VAL A 460 0.25 14.75 -3.99
N LEU A 461 0.47 16.03 -3.74
CA LEU A 461 1.60 16.53 -2.95
C LEU A 461 1.59 15.95 -1.53
N THR A 462 0.42 15.89 -0.92
CA THR A 462 0.26 15.31 0.42
C THR A 462 0.56 13.80 0.41
N GLU A 463 0.10 13.06 -0.61
CA GLU A 463 0.39 11.63 -0.73
C GLU A 463 1.89 11.36 -0.89
N MET A 464 2.58 12.15 -1.71
CA MET A 464 4.03 12.06 -1.89
C MET A 464 4.76 12.33 -0.56
N TRP A 465 4.35 13.37 0.16
CA TRP A 465 4.90 13.70 1.47
C TRP A 465 4.64 12.59 2.49
N LEU A 466 3.39 12.08 2.56
CA LEU A 466 3.02 10.99 3.47
C LEU A 466 3.78 9.70 3.14
N ALA A 467 4.05 9.42 1.86
CA ALA A 467 4.84 8.26 1.44
C ALA A 467 6.28 8.33 1.94
N ILE A 468 6.94 9.48 1.77
CA ILE A 468 8.29 9.73 2.28
C ILE A 468 8.30 9.70 3.81
N TYR A 469 7.34 10.37 4.45
CA TYR A 469 7.21 10.39 5.90
C TYR A 469 6.94 9.01 6.49
N SER A 470 6.12 8.19 5.83
CA SER A 470 5.90 6.78 6.17
C SER A 470 7.21 5.99 6.15
N MET A 471 8.01 6.11 5.07
CA MET A 471 9.32 5.47 4.97
C MET A 471 10.23 5.88 6.13
N ILE A 472 10.40 7.18 6.35
CA ILE A 472 11.23 7.71 7.45
C ILE A 472 10.76 7.15 8.79
N SER A 473 9.46 7.20 9.04
CA SER A 473 8.89 6.74 10.32
C SER A 473 9.10 5.25 10.56
N TYR A 474 9.06 4.40 9.53
CA TYR A 474 9.37 2.98 9.65
C TYR A 474 10.87 2.72 9.83
N GLU A 475 11.73 3.41 9.10
CA GLU A 475 13.19 3.25 9.24
C GLU A 475 13.70 3.70 10.61
N PHE A 476 13.09 4.73 11.19
CA PHE A 476 13.40 5.20 12.56
C PHE A 476 12.57 4.48 13.65
N GLY A 477 11.70 3.55 13.30
CA GLY A 477 10.93 2.79 14.28
C GLY A 477 9.90 3.59 15.08
N THR A 478 9.37 4.69 14.52
CA THR A 478 8.49 5.62 15.24
C THR A 478 7.00 5.40 14.97
N VAL A 479 6.62 4.52 14.04
CA VAL A 479 5.22 4.30 13.69
C VAL A 479 4.48 3.64 14.84
N ARG A 480 3.36 4.27 15.24
CA ARG A 480 2.51 3.79 16.33
C ARG A 480 1.08 3.58 15.85
N TRP A 481 0.42 2.59 16.43
CA TRP A 481 -1.02 2.38 16.31
C TRP A 481 -1.64 2.22 17.69
N LYS A 482 -2.61 3.08 18.02
CA LYS A 482 -3.28 3.06 19.32
C LYS A 482 -2.28 2.96 20.51
N LYS A 483 -1.24 3.81 20.47
CA LYS A 483 -0.12 3.90 21.43
C LYS A 483 0.85 2.70 21.43
N ARG A 484 0.64 1.64 20.62
CA ARG A 484 1.61 0.55 20.44
C ARG A 484 2.55 0.86 19.27
N ASN A 485 3.84 0.58 19.44
CA ASN A 485 4.80 0.64 18.34
C ASN A 485 4.62 -0.59 17.45
N ILE A 486 4.50 -0.39 16.13
CA ILE A 486 4.30 -1.46 15.16
C ILE A 486 5.52 -1.73 14.28
N CYS A 487 6.63 -1.00 14.48
CA CYS A 487 7.84 -1.15 13.68
C CYS A 487 8.71 -2.32 14.13
N TYR A 488 8.74 -2.61 15.41
CA TYR A 488 9.66 -3.58 16.03
C TYR A 488 9.26 -5.04 15.83
N ILE A 489 8.14 -5.30 15.21
CA ILE A 489 7.63 -6.66 14.94
C ILE A 489 8.58 -7.44 14.01
N SER A 490 9.38 -6.74 13.20
CA SER A 490 10.33 -7.34 12.25
C SER A 490 11.79 -7.21 12.69
N LEU A 491 12.07 -6.65 13.86
CA LEU A 491 13.39 -6.76 14.48
C LEU A 491 13.47 -8.14 15.09
N GLU A 492 14.26 -9.03 14.48
CA GLU A 492 14.76 -10.20 15.21
C GLU A 492 15.38 -9.69 16.50
N THR A 493 14.81 -10.11 17.61
CA THR A 493 15.35 -9.81 18.93
C THR A 493 16.82 -10.20 18.96
N ILE A 494 17.66 -9.36 19.49
CA ILE A 494 19.04 -9.71 19.87
C ILE A 494 18.95 -11.07 20.55
N PRO A 495 19.69 -12.09 20.09
CA PRO A 495 19.65 -13.41 20.72
C PRO A 495 19.86 -13.22 22.22
N ARG A 496 18.99 -13.82 23.01
CA ARG A 496 19.04 -13.70 24.48
C ARG A 496 20.47 -13.91 24.90
N LEU A 497 21.00 -12.98 25.64
CA LEU A 497 22.32 -13.15 26.27
C LEU A 497 22.33 -14.54 26.94
N PRO A 498 23.40 -15.34 26.75
CA PRO A 498 23.48 -16.61 27.42
C PRO A 498 23.29 -16.38 28.94
N LYS A 499 22.39 -17.16 29.54
CA LYS A 499 22.22 -17.12 31.00
C LYS A 499 23.58 -17.42 31.60
N ILE A 500 24.09 -16.45 32.37
CA ILE A 500 25.23 -16.72 33.24
C ILE A 500 24.78 -17.83 34.14
N LYS A 501 25.40 -18.98 34.02
CA LYS A 501 25.24 -20.07 35.03
C LYS A 501 25.96 -19.57 36.27
N ASP A 502 25.18 -19.29 37.32
CA ASP A 502 25.71 -19.12 38.67
C ASP A 502 26.45 -20.39 39.11
#